data_baf45e8a0faf70aa44f2bff200ba7ead
#
_entry.id   baf45e8a0faf70aa44f2bff200ba7ead
#
_cell.length_a   1.000
_cell.length_b   1.000
_cell.length_c   1.000
_cell.angle_alpha   90.00
_cell.angle_beta   90.00
_cell.angle_gamma   90.00
#
_symmetry.space_group_name_H-M   'P 1'
#
loop_
_entity.id
_entity.type
_entity.pdbx_description
1 polymer ?
#
loop_
_entity_poly.entity_id
_entity_poly.type
_entity_poly.pdbx_seq_one_letter_code
_entity_poly.pdbx_strand_id
1 'polypeptide(L)'
;MSELRDKLQSLLARQGLMSGAEWRRKTEELAQRRASGEFEIDRVVSGEVVGDANAGFFLVRTEFPLDTAHGNVTLGEALLALPEHVALSANDADLRDFAPETAIFLDTETTGLAGGSGTVAFLVGAGYFDGAVFRLEQAFMRDFDDEEPMLRYLDGLFTGRDAVVTYNGKSFDIPLLRTRFIQNRMPFRLDAA
;
A
#
# COMPACT_ATOMS: atom_id res chain seq x y z
N MET A 1 -30.92 -36.60 -0.60
CA MET A 1 -29.89 -35.65 -0.07
C MET A 1 -28.55 -35.72 -0.82
N SER A 2 -28.18 -36.85 -1.44
CA SER A 2 -26.96 -36.96 -2.26
C SER A 2 -27.05 -36.16 -3.57
N GLU A 3 -28.17 -36.23 -4.27
CA GLU A 3 -28.36 -35.62 -5.60
C GLU A 3 -28.26 -34.07 -5.60
N LEU A 4 -28.75 -33.41 -4.52
CA LEU A 4 -28.61 -31.97 -4.35
C LEU A 4 -27.18 -31.55 -4.10
N ARG A 5 -26.43 -32.37 -3.38
CA ARG A 5 -25.01 -32.18 -3.07
C ARG A 5 -24.15 -32.32 -4.30
N ASP A 6 -24.43 -33.32 -5.13
CA ASP A 6 -23.72 -33.59 -6.40
C ASP A 6 -24.00 -32.48 -7.42
N LYS A 7 -25.22 -31.99 -7.47
CA LYS A 7 -25.61 -30.85 -8.32
C LYS A 7 -24.93 -29.55 -7.88
N LEU A 8 -24.84 -29.30 -6.57
CA LEU A 8 -24.12 -28.13 -6.03
C LEU A 8 -22.61 -28.20 -6.32
N GLN A 9 -21.99 -29.37 -6.15
CA GLN A 9 -20.59 -29.55 -6.47
C GLN A 9 -20.30 -29.34 -7.98
N SER A 10 -21.19 -29.80 -8.86
CA SER A 10 -21.03 -29.62 -10.29
C SER A 10 -21.18 -28.14 -10.73
N LEU A 11 -22.06 -27.39 -10.06
CA LEU A 11 -22.21 -25.95 -10.28
C LEU A 11 -21.00 -25.15 -9.78
N LEU A 12 -20.49 -25.46 -8.59
CA LEU A 12 -19.28 -24.83 -8.03
C LEU A 12 -18.05 -25.08 -8.92
N ALA A 13 -17.88 -26.31 -9.41
CA ALA A 13 -16.80 -26.66 -10.32
C ALA A 13 -16.90 -25.92 -11.68
N ARG A 14 -18.12 -25.71 -12.20
CA ARG A 14 -18.33 -24.96 -13.46
C ARG A 14 -18.02 -23.47 -13.32
N GLN A 15 -18.14 -22.90 -12.13
CA GLN A 15 -17.84 -21.49 -11.84
C GLN A 15 -16.43 -21.27 -11.31
N GLY A 16 -15.59 -22.31 -11.22
CA GLY A 16 -14.26 -22.22 -10.62
C GLY A 16 -14.28 -21.94 -9.10
N LEU A 17 -15.45 -22.14 -8.45
CA LEU A 17 -15.63 -21.93 -7.01
C LEU A 17 -15.30 -23.20 -6.25
N MET A 18 -14.55 -23.06 -5.17
CA MET A 18 -14.21 -24.17 -4.28
C MET A 18 -15.40 -24.57 -3.41
N SER A 19 -15.55 -25.87 -3.16
CA SER A 19 -16.51 -26.35 -2.16
C SER A 19 -16.11 -25.91 -0.74
N GLY A 20 -17.08 -25.78 0.17
CA GLY A 20 -16.78 -25.41 1.56
C GLY A 20 -15.82 -26.37 2.28
N ALA A 21 -15.71 -27.63 1.84
CA ALA A 21 -14.72 -28.60 2.36
C ALA A 21 -13.32 -28.35 1.82
N GLU A 22 -13.20 -28.05 0.54
CA GLU A 22 -11.94 -27.67 -0.11
C GLU A 22 -11.40 -26.34 0.44
N TRP A 23 -12.30 -25.38 0.65
CA TRP A 23 -11.96 -24.10 1.26
C TRP A 23 -11.40 -24.28 2.67
N ARG A 24 -12.07 -25.06 3.54
CA ARG A 24 -11.59 -25.38 4.89
C ARG A 24 -10.22 -26.06 4.86
N ARG A 25 -10.06 -27.12 4.05
CA ARG A 25 -8.77 -27.82 3.91
C ARG A 25 -7.64 -26.87 3.48
N LYS A 26 -7.91 -26.02 2.49
CA LYS A 26 -6.93 -25.03 2.02
C LYS A 26 -6.59 -23.99 3.08
N THR A 27 -7.58 -23.56 3.86
CA THR A 27 -7.36 -22.62 4.96
C THR A 27 -6.54 -23.25 6.08
N GLU A 28 -6.81 -24.52 6.44
CA GLU A 28 -6.03 -25.27 7.43
C GLU A 28 -4.60 -25.51 6.95
N GLU A 29 -4.43 -25.86 5.69
CA GLU A 29 -3.11 -26.02 5.07
C GLU A 29 -2.32 -24.70 5.07
N LEU A 30 -2.95 -23.59 4.69
CA LEU A 30 -2.34 -22.27 4.75
C LEU A 30 -1.99 -21.84 6.18
N ALA A 31 -2.86 -22.15 7.16
CA ALA A 31 -2.58 -21.89 8.57
C ALA A 31 -1.39 -22.70 9.08
N GLN A 32 -1.26 -23.97 8.68
CA GLN A 32 -0.10 -24.80 9.01
C GLN A 32 1.18 -24.26 8.38
N ARG A 33 1.14 -23.85 7.11
CA ARG A 33 2.28 -23.25 6.40
C ARG A 33 2.69 -21.91 7.01
N ARG A 34 1.72 -21.09 7.46
CA ARG A 34 2.00 -19.88 8.25
C ARG A 34 2.66 -20.21 9.58
N ALA A 35 2.14 -21.19 10.32
CA ALA A 35 2.72 -21.62 11.59
C ALA A 35 4.14 -22.21 11.45
N SER A 36 4.48 -22.76 10.27
CA SER A 36 5.85 -23.20 9.95
C SER A 36 6.79 -22.08 9.50
N GLY A 37 6.27 -20.85 9.36
CA GLY A 37 7.01 -19.68 8.86
C GLY A 37 7.38 -19.77 7.38
N GLU A 38 6.72 -20.60 6.59
CA GLU A 38 7.02 -20.80 5.16
C GLU A 38 6.76 -19.54 4.32
N PHE A 39 5.88 -18.64 4.81
CA PHE A 39 5.50 -17.41 4.15
C PHE A 39 5.93 -16.14 4.91
N GLU A 40 6.87 -16.28 5.85
CA GLU A 40 7.39 -15.10 6.53
C GLU A 40 8.19 -14.25 5.56
N ILE A 41 7.75 -13.01 5.36
CA ILE A 41 8.34 -12.07 4.39
C ILE A 41 9.79 -11.75 4.72
N ASP A 42 10.16 -11.78 6.00
CA ASP A 42 11.50 -11.54 6.52
C ASP A 42 12.54 -12.56 6.05
N ARG A 43 12.08 -13.73 5.59
CA ARG A 43 12.93 -14.76 4.97
C ARG A 43 13.24 -14.50 3.48
N VAL A 44 12.47 -13.63 2.86
CA VAL A 44 12.53 -13.38 1.41
C VAL A 44 13.08 -11.99 1.13
N VAL A 45 12.75 -11.02 1.97
CA VAL A 45 13.12 -9.61 1.81
C VAL A 45 13.75 -9.12 3.10
N SER A 46 14.83 -8.35 3.00
CA SER A 46 15.44 -7.66 4.15
C SER A 46 14.56 -6.50 4.59
N GLY A 47 14.20 -6.47 5.86
CA GLY A 47 13.35 -5.44 6.45
C GLY A 47 13.23 -5.64 7.96
N GLU A 48 12.34 -4.94 8.59
CA GLU A 48 12.11 -5.01 10.03
C GLU A 48 10.60 -5.01 10.35
N VAL A 49 10.24 -5.57 11.51
CA VAL A 49 8.89 -5.45 12.05
C VAL A 49 8.81 -4.18 12.89
N VAL A 50 7.89 -3.29 12.52
CA VAL A 50 7.62 -2.04 13.23
C VAL A 50 6.28 -2.16 13.94
N GLY A 51 6.27 -1.93 15.25
CA GLY A 51 5.10 -2.09 16.11
C GLY A 51 5.47 -2.76 17.42
N ASP A 52 4.50 -3.39 18.08
CA ASP A 52 4.72 -4.14 19.30
C ASP A 52 4.65 -5.68 19.06
N ALA A 53 4.77 -6.45 20.13
CA ALA A 53 4.82 -7.92 20.06
C ALA A 53 3.51 -8.57 19.56
N ASN A 54 2.39 -7.84 19.61
CA ASN A 54 1.07 -8.35 19.27
C ASN A 54 0.55 -7.83 17.91
N ALA A 55 0.98 -6.60 17.54
CA ALA A 55 0.56 -5.97 16.30
C ALA A 55 1.72 -5.14 15.73
N GLY A 56 2.15 -5.46 14.53
CA GLY A 56 3.24 -4.76 13.88
C GLY A 56 3.36 -5.17 12.42
N PHE A 57 3.57 -4.21 11.55
CA PHE A 57 3.74 -4.41 10.12
C PHE A 57 5.21 -4.61 9.74
N PHE A 58 5.45 -5.19 8.58
CA PHE A 58 6.80 -5.36 8.04
C PHE A 58 7.18 -4.15 7.20
N LEU A 59 8.35 -3.57 7.47
CA LEU A 59 8.84 -2.36 6.80
C LEU A 59 10.14 -2.65 6.07
N VAL A 60 10.17 -2.32 4.79
CA VAL A 60 11.38 -2.29 3.96
C VAL A 60 11.73 -0.84 3.68
N ARG A 61 12.96 -0.46 3.96
CA ARG A 61 13.52 0.87 3.62
C ARG A 61 14.63 0.72 2.59
N THR A 62 14.55 1.52 1.55
CA THR A 62 15.58 1.59 0.52
C THR A 62 15.94 3.04 0.28
N GLU A 63 17.22 3.33 0.20
CA GLU A 63 17.75 4.65 -0.12
C GLU A 63 18.40 4.60 -1.49
N PHE A 64 18.06 5.55 -2.32
CA PHE A 64 18.61 5.71 -3.65
C PHE A 64 19.36 7.05 -3.73
N PRO A 65 20.66 7.06 -4.06
CA PRO A 65 21.36 8.30 -4.43
C PRO A 65 20.62 9.04 -5.53
N LEU A 66 20.65 10.36 -5.52
CA LEU A 66 19.92 11.18 -6.50
C LEU A 66 20.38 10.99 -7.95
N ASP A 67 21.60 10.49 -8.17
CA ASP A 67 22.14 10.13 -9.47
C ASP A 67 21.71 8.72 -9.95
N THR A 68 20.91 8.01 -9.15
CA THR A 68 20.34 6.72 -9.54
C THR A 68 19.47 6.90 -10.78
N ALA A 69 19.82 6.17 -11.84
CA ALA A 69 19.07 6.20 -13.10
C ALA A 69 17.72 5.47 -12.96
N HIS A 70 16.66 6.09 -13.42
CA HIS A 70 15.33 5.50 -13.59
C HIS A 70 14.85 5.75 -15.03
N GLY A 71 14.94 4.73 -15.86
CA GLY A 71 14.74 4.89 -17.30
C GLY A 71 15.83 5.78 -17.91
N ASN A 72 15.43 6.89 -18.53
CA ASN A 72 16.34 7.84 -19.21
C ASN A 72 16.67 9.07 -18.37
N VAL A 73 16.23 9.13 -17.12
CA VAL A 73 16.43 10.26 -16.21
C VAL A 73 17.01 9.76 -14.88
N THR A 74 17.54 10.67 -14.08
CA THR A 74 17.94 10.37 -12.69
C THR A 74 16.81 10.76 -11.72
N LEU A 75 16.81 10.17 -10.52
CA LEU A 75 15.84 10.55 -9.49
C LEU A 75 15.96 12.02 -9.10
N GLY A 76 17.18 12.55 -9.07
CA GLY A 76 17.43 13.95 -8.75
C GLY A 76 16.89 14.95 -9.78
N GLU A 77 16.67 14.52 -11.03
CA GLU A 77 16.05 15.39 -12.04
C GLU A 77 14.60 15.76 -11.68
N ALA A 78 13.91 14.95 -10.86
CA ALA A 78 12.58 15.30 -10.37
C ALA A 78 12.59 16.59 -9.50
N LEU A 79 13.71 16.89 -8.83
CA LEU A 79 13.90 18.13 -8.05
C LEU A 79 14.02 19.38 -8.94
N LEU A 80 14.22 19.20 -10.26
CA LEU A 80 14.29 20.29 -11.24
C LEU A 80 12.92 20.59 -11.86
N ALA A 81 11.85 19.90 -11.42
CA ALA A 81 10.51 20.15 -11.91
C ALA A 81 10.06 21.59 -11.62
N LEU A 82 9.70 22.31 -12.66
CA LEU A 82 9.19 23.67 -12.51
C LEU A 82 7.73 23.62 -12.08
N PRO A 83 7.34 24.28 -10.95
CA PRO A 83 5.98 24.24 -10.43
C PRO A 83 4.93 24.65 -11.46
N GLU A 84 5.23 25.64 -12.31
CA GLU A 84 4.31 26.09 -13.37
C GLU A 84 4.04 24.97 -14.41
N HIS A 85 5.04 24.15 -14.71
CA HIS A 85 4.87 23.02 -15.62
C HIS A 85 4.05 21.90 -14.96
N VAL A 86 4.25 21.67 -13.67
CA VAL A 86 3.46 20.70 -12.89
C VAL A 86 2.00 21.14 -12.85
N ALA A 87 1.73 22.38 -12.47
CA ALA A 87 0.39 22.97 -12.41
C ALA A 87 -0.33 22.92 -13.77
N LEU A 88 0.39 23.23 -14.85
CA LEU A 88 -0.14 23.14 -16.21
C LEU A 88 -0.48 21.70 -16.61
N SER A 89 0.42 20.75 -16.33
CA SER A 89 0.24 19.35 -16.68
C SER A 89 -0.89 18.68 -15.90
N ALA A 90 -1.04 19.06 -14.63
CA ALA A 90 -2.12 18.58 -13.75
C ALA A 90 -3.45 19.32 -14.00
N ASN A 91 -3.43 20.43 -14.78
CA ASN A 91 -4.54 21.37 -14.92
C ASN A 91 -5.08 21.85 -13.55
N ASP A 92 -4.15 22.16 -12.63
CA ASP A 92 -4.44 22.56 -11.27
C ASP A 92 -3.55 23.75 -10.88
N ALA A 93 -4.17 24.91 -10.69
CA ALA A 93 -3.45 26.14 -10.38
C ALA A 93 -2.87 26.18 -8.96
N ASP A 94 -3.39 25.36 -8.05
CA ASP A 94 -2.93 25.28 -6.66
C ASP A 94 -1.56 24.62 -6.55
N LEU A 95 -1.12 23.90 -7.60
CA LEU A 95 0.21 23.31 -7.70
C LEU A 95 1.31 24.29 -8.15
N ARG A 96 1.04 25.59 -8.22
CA ARG A 96 2.08 26.60 -8.58
C ARG A 96 3.17 26.74 -7.52
N ASP A 97 2.89 26.31 -6.30
CA ASP A 97 3.84 26.28 -5.19
C ASP A 97 4.36 24.87 -4.91
N PHE A 98 4.13 23.92 -5.84
CA PHE A 98 4.59 22.54 -5.70
C PHE A 98 6.10 22.48 -5.57
N ALA A 99 6.56 21.77 -4.53
CA ALA A 99 7.97 21.48 -4.30
C ALA A 99 8.17 19.96 -4.15
N PRO A 100 8.93 19.32 -5.04
CA PRO A 100 9.18 17.88 -4.94
C PRO A 100 9.78 17.43 -3.61
N GLU A 101 10.57 18.32 -2.96
CA GLU A 101 11.22 18.07 -1.68
C GLU A 101 10.23 17.86 -0.52
N THR A 102 9.09 18.52 -0.59
CA THR A 102 8.03 18.40 0.43
C THR A 102 6.92 17.46 0.01
N ALA A 103 6.97 16.93 -1.21
CA ALA A 103 6.00 15.96 -1.68
C ALA A 103 6.25 14.56 -1.11
N ILE A 104 5.17 13.76 -1.07
CA ILE A 104 5.23 12.33 -0.86
C ILE A 104 4.69 11.60 -2.09
N PHE A 105 5.39 10.59 -2.55
CA PHE A 105 5.02 9.72 -3.67
C PHE A 105 4.40 8.46 -3.11
N LEU A 106 3.15 8.16 -3.48
CA LEU A 106 2.41 7.02 -2.92
C LEU A 106 1.92 6.08 -4.00
N ASP A 107 1.97 4.80 -3.67
CA ASP A 107 1.35 3.72 -4.41
C ASP A 107 0.83 2.65 -3.45
N THR A 108 -0.26 1.93 -3.81
CA THR A 108 -0.86 0.92 -2.94
C THR A 108 -1.17 -0.38 -3.67
N GLU A 109 -0.92 -1.51 -2.99
CA GLU A 109 -1.42 -2.83 -3.39
C GLU A 109 -2.57 -3.26 -2.47
N THR A 110 -3.63 -3.78 -3.06
CA THR A 110 -4.90 -3.95 -2.36
C THR A 110 -5.50 -5.35 -2.50
N THR A 111 -6.35 -5.72 -1.55
CA THR A 111 -7.05 -7.02 -1.56
C THR A 111 -8.16 -7.12 -2.61
N GLY A 112 -8.51 -6.04 -3.29
CA GLY A 112 -9.55 -6.03 -4.33
C GLY A 112 -9.62 -4.72 -5.10
N LEU A 113 -10.09 -4.79 -6.34
CA LEU A 113 -10.19 -3.65 -7.27
C LEU A 113 -11.47 -2.81 -7.11
N ALA A 114 -12.43 -3.25 -6.29
CA ALA A 114 -13.78 -2.68 -6.29
C ALA A 114 -13.99 -1.49 -5.34
N GLY A 115 -12.98 -1.05 -4.58
CA GLY A 115 -13.06 0.15 -3.74
C GLY A 115 -14.14 0.12 -2.64
N GLY A 116 -14.58 -1.05 -2.20
CA GLY A 116 -15.56 -1.19 -1.11
C GLY A 116 -14.93 -1.04 0.28
N SER A 117 -15.76 -0.84 1.31
CA SER A 117 -15.33 -0.71 2.71
C SER A 117 -14.55 -1.93 3.26
N GLY A 118 -14.57 -3.06 2.57
CA GLY A 118 -13.79 -4.25 2.87
C GLY A 118 -12.47 -4.37 2.13
N THR A 119 -12.13 -3.42 1.23
CA THR A 119 -10.84 -3.40 0.55
C THR A 119 -9.78 -2.83 1.50
N VAL A 120 -8.65 -3.51 1.60
CA VAL A 120 -7.53 -3.15 2.47
C VAL A 120 -6.28 -2.95 1.61
N ALA A 121 -5.51 -1.92 1.90
CA ALA A 121 -4.18 -1.75 1.34
C ALA A 121 -3.21 -2.62 2.15
N PHE A 122 -2.77 -3.73 1.59
CA PHE A 122 -1.85 -4.63 2.29
C PHE A 122 -0.38 -4.26 2.09
N LEU A 123 -0.08 -3.46 1.09
CA LEU A 123 1.24 -2.86 0.86
C LEU A 123 1.05 -1.40 0.48
N VAL A 124 1.76 -0.51 1.16
CA VAL A 124 1.82 0.91 0.84
C VAL A 124 3.27 1.30 0.62
N GLY A 125 3.58 1.73 -0.60
CA GLY A 125 4.84 2.34 -0.96
C GLY A 125 4.79 3.85 -0.76
N ALA A 126 5.74 4.40 0.02
CA ALA A 126 5.88 5.82 0.26
C ALA A 126 7.30 6.26 -0.09
N GLY A 127 7.43 7.09 -1.12
CA GLY A 127 8.70 7.66 -1.54
C GLY A 127 8.79 9.15 -1.21
N TYR A 128 9.98 9.63 -0.87
CA TYR A 128 10.21 11.05 -0.61
C TYR A 128 11.69 11.41 -0.70
N PHE A 129 11.97 12.66 -0.97
CA PHE A 129 13.32 13.19 -0.92
C PHE A 129 13.74 13.50 0.52
N ASP A 130 14.94 13.05 0.91
CA ASP A 130 15.54 13.28 2.22
C ASP A 130 17.01 13.67 2.03
N GLY A 131 17.27 14.96 1.92
CA GLY A 131 18.58 15.51 1.65
C GLY A 131 19.16 15.02 0.32
N ALA A 132 20.20 14.20 0.35
CA ALA A 132 20.92 13.72 -0.83
C ALA A 132 20.44 12.37 -1.37
N VAL A 133 19.32 11.84 -0.85
CA VAL A 133 18.77 10.54 -1.26
C VAL A 133 17.27 10.65 -1.54
N PHE A 134 16.78 9.75 -2.38
CA PHE A 134 15.38 9.44 -2.45
C PHE A 134 15.13 8.19 -1.59
N ARG A 135 14.29 8.32 -0.57
CA ARG A 135 13.94 7.23 0.33
C ARG A 135 12.63 6.61 -0.10
N LEU A 136 12.63 5.29 -0.25
CA LEU A 136 11.44 4.49 -0.49
C LEU A 136 11.18 3.61 0.72
N GLU A 137 10.02 3.73 1.29
CA GLU A 137 9.53 2.93 2.40
C GLU A 137 8.32 2.10 1.93
N GLN A 138 8.39 0.78 2.13
CA GLN A 138 7.33 -0.14 1.76
C GLN A 138 6.80 -0.80 3.04
N ALA A 139 5.61 -0.37 3.44
CA ALA A 139 4.91 -0.88 4.61
C ALA A 139 3.97 -2.01 4.20
N PHE A 140 4.25 -3.23 4.69
CA PHE A 140 3.54 -4.45 4.34
C PHE A 140 2.80 -5.03 5.54
N MET A 141 1.49 -5.24 5.41
CA MET A 141 0.66 -5.95 6.37
C MET A 141 0.82 -7.45 6.21
N ARG A 142 1.17 -8.14 7.27
CA ARG A 142 1.24 -9.61 7.30
C ARG A 142 -0.10 -10.22 7.69
N ASP A 143 -0.87 -9.48 8.52
CA ASP A 143 -2.23 -9.82 8.93
C ASP A 143 -3.07 -8.54 9.12
N PHE A 144 -4.37 -8.67 9.29
CA PHE A 144 -5.29 -7.53 9.47
C PHE A 144 -5.02 -6.73 10.75
N ASP A 145 -4.50 -7.36 11.80
CA ASP A 145 -4.11 -6.68 13.04
C ASP A 145 -2.92 -5.71 12.85
N ASP A 146 -2.17 -5.85 11.77
CA ASP A 146 -1.05 -4.98 11.42
C ASP A 146 -1.52 -3.63 10.81
N GLU A 147 -2.81 -3.48 10.45
CA GLU A 147 -3.30 -2.30 9.76
C GLU A 147 -3.17 -1.02 10.60
N GLU A 148 -3.62 -1.05 11.84
CA GLU A 148 -3.62 0.13 12.70
C GLU A 148 -2.20 0.66 12.97
N PRO A 149 -1.21 -0.17 13.35
CA PRO A 149 0.17 0.30 13.49
C PRO A 149 0.77 0.79 12.16
N MET A 150 0.45 0.17 11.01
CA MET A 150 0.89 0.64 9.69
C MET A 150 0.31 2.02 9.37
N LEU A 151 -0.99 2.23 9.55
CA LEU A 151 -1.63 3.52 9.30
C LEU A 151 -1.07 4.61 10.22
N ARG A 152 -0.77 4.29 11.47
CA ARG A 152 -0.14 5.21 12.43
C ARG A 152 1.26 5.63 11.99
N TYR A 153 2.01 4.71 11.44
CA TYR A 153 3.31 4.98 10.85
C TYR A 153 3.20 5.91 9.62
N LEU A 154 2.27 5.60 8.72
CA LEU A 154 2.00 6.42 7.53
C LEU A 154 1.55 7.84 7.90
N ASP A 155 0.72 8.02 8.94
CA ASP A 155 0.34 9.35 9.45
C ASP A 155 1.56 10.19 9.83
N GLY A 156 2.58 9.54 10.41
CA GLY A 156 3.86 10.19 10.68
C GLY A 156 4.59 10.65 9.41
N LEU A 157 4.62 9.81 8.38
CA LEU A 157 5.23 10.14 7.09
C LEU A 157 4.50 11.26 6.35
N PHE A 158 3.17 11.34 6.50
CA PHE A 158 2.34 12.37 5.88
C PHE A 158 2.46 13.74 6.55
N THR A 159 2.93 13.76 7.80
CA THR A 159 3.09 15.00 8.55
C THR A 159 4.15 15.90 7.93
N GLY A 160 3.76 17.13 7.60
CA GLY A 160 4.65 18.13 6.98
C GLY A 160 4.88 17.92 5.49
N ARG A 161 4.06 17.10 4.83
CA ARG A 161 4.03 17.00 3.37
C ARG A 161 2.97 17.93 2.80
N ASP A 162 3.35 18.69 1.79
CA ASP A 162 2.51 19.75 1.18
C ASP A 162 1.82 19.23 -0.08
N ALA A 163 2.27 18.11 -0.64
CA ALA A 163 1.69 17.52 -1.84
C ALA A 163 1.82 16.01 -1.86
N VAL A 164 0.90 15.36 -2.56
CA VAL A 164 0.92 13.92 -2.83
C VAL A 164 1.05 13.69 -4.33
N VAL A 165 1.99 12.85 -4.72
CA VAL A 165 2.18 12.39 -6.10
C VAL A 165 1.81 10.91 -6.18
N THR A 166 0.87 10.57 -7.06
CA THR A 166 0.42 9.21 -7.26
C THR A 166 0.22 8.93 -8.75
N TYR A 167 0.24 7.65 -9.13
CA TYR A 167 -0.25 7.24 -10.44
C TYR A 167 -1.73 6.86 -10.33
N ASN A 168 -2.64 7.74 -10.84
CA ASN A 168 -4.10 7.57 -10.76
C ASN A 168 -4.68 7.51 -9.32
N GLY A 169 -3.92 7.89 -8.29
CA GLY A 169 -4.30 7.75 -6.90
C GLY A 169 -5.45 8.65 -6.46
N LYS A 170 -5.69 9.77 -7.15
CA LYS A 170 -6.85 10.65 -6.91
C LYS A 170 -8.18 9.87 -6.98
N SER A 171 -8.25 8.85 -7.83
CA SER A 171 -9.45 8.04 -8.03
C SER A 171 -9.45 6.74 -7.24
N PHE A 172 -8.29 6.25 -6.75
CA PHE A 172 -8.18 4.95 -6.11
C PHE A 172 -7.43 5.01 -4.77
N ASP A 173 -6.13 5.28 -4.75
CA ASP A 173 -5.29 5.15 -3.55
C ASP A 173 -5.72 6.10 -2.43
N ILE A 174 -5.95 7.38 -2.76
CA ILE A 174 -6.31 8.40 -1.77
C ILE A 174 -7.69 8.13 -1.16
N PRO A 175 -8.77 7.88 -1.92
CA PRO A 175 -10.06 7.48 -1.36
C PRO A 175 -10.00 6.19 -0.52
N LEU A 176 -9.18 5.22 -0.93
CA LEU A 176 -8.99 3.99 -0.18
C LEU A 176 -8.31 4.28 1.17
N LEU A 177 -7.14 4.89 1.16
CA LEU A 177 -6.41 5.23 2.38
C LEU A 177 -7.26 6.07 3.32
N ARG A 178 -7.94 7.10 2.82
CA ARG A 178 -8.89 7.90 3.61
C ARG A 178 -9.92 7.02 4.31
N THR A 179 -10.52 6.07 3.59
CA THR A 179 -11.52 5.15 4.16
C THR A 179 -10.90 4.31 5.28
N ARG A 180 -9.68 3.78 5.07
CA ARG A 180 -8.98 2.98 6.07
C ARG A 180 -8.64 3.79 7.32
N PHE A 181 -8.13 5.02 7.16
CA PHE A 181 -7.88 5.93 8.29
C PHE A 181 -9.15 6.22 9.09
N ILE A 182 -10.27 6.54 8.42
CA ILE A 182 -11.56 6.80 9.09
C ILE A 182 -12.06 5.57 9.84
N GLN A 183 -11.98 4.36 9.25
CA GLN A 183 -12.40 3.12 9.90
C GLN A 183 -11.57 2.80 11.15
N ASN A 184 -10.29 3.17 11.14
CA ASN A 184 -9.39 3.07 12.29
C ASN A 184 -9.48 4.29 13.24
N ARG A 185 -10.45 5.20 13.03
CA ARG A 185 -10.65 6.42 13.85
C ARG A 185 -9.44 7.34 13.89
N MET A 186 -8.69 7.39 12.80
CA MET A 186 -7.51 8.22 12.62
C MET A 186 -7.82 9.40 11.67
N PRO A 187 -7.23 10.58 11.89
CA PRO A 187 -7.33 11.68 10.92
C PRO A 187 -6.55 11.32 9.65
N PHE A 188 -7.06 11.72 8.50
CA PHE A 188 -6.36 11.61 7.23
C PHE A 188 -5.78 12.97 6.85
N ARG A 189 -4.46 13.11 6.86
CA ARG A 189 -3.80 14.43 6.72
C ARG A 189 -3.62 14.88 5.29
N LEU A 190 -3.65 13.94 4.34
CA LEU A 190 -3.47 14.25 2.91
C LEU A 190 -4.70 14.90 2.25
N ASP A 191 -5.78 15.14 2.99
CA ASP A 191 -6.94 15.88 2.50
C ASP A 191 -6.70 17.40 2.37
N ALA A 192 -5.66 17.88 3.04
CA ALA A 192 -5.29 19.29 3.08
C ALA A 192 -4.02 19.60 2.26
N ALA A 193 -3.47 18.58 1.60
CA ALA A 193 -2.26 18.66 0.79
C ALA A 193 -2.57 18.81 -0.70
#